data_62d8d539411ddf155c790d4951ce0530
#
_entry.id   62d8d539411ddf155c790d4951ce0530
#
_cell.length_a   1.000
_cell.length_b   1.000
_cell.length_c   1.000
_cell.angle_alpha   90.00
_cell.angle_beta   90.00
_cell.angle_gamma   90.00
#
_symmetry.space_group_name_H-M   'P 1'
#
loop_
_entity.id
_entity.type
_entity.pdbx_description
1 polymer ?
#
loop_
_entity_poly.entity_id
_entity_poly.type
_entity_poly.pdbx_seq_one_letter_code
_entity_poly.pdbx_strand_id
1 'polypeptide(L)'
;REDDGFRLSMSRNKAISKSSGEYVIIIDGDLILEKHFIQDHIENKEKGYFIQGSRVIMSSKKSKVIMEGSEIIFPNAFFEKGFKNKFNMIRNKFFSKIFTKKDKRLNGIRGCNMSFFKKDLITVNGFEEKIIGWGREDSEIAIRLFNNGIGKKKLKFSALTYHIYHNENDRSKLD
;
A
#
# COMPACT_ATOMS: atom_id res chain seq x y z
N ARG A 1 1.34 -18.18 -19.25
CA ARG A 1 1.48 -16.74 -19.55
C ARG A 1 2.95 -16.47 -19.81
N GLU A 2 3.28 -15.92 -20.97
CA GLU A 2 4.64 -15.49 -21.28
C GLU A 2 5.06 -14.40 -20.29
N ASP A 3 6.28 -14.48 -19.77
CA ASP A 3 6.88 -13.45 -18.92
C ASP A 3 7.40 -12.33 -19.84
N ASP A 4 6.63 -11.26 -19.95
CA ASP A 4 6.94 -10.07 -20.76
C ASP A 4 7.50 -8.94 -19.89
N GLY A 5 8.24 -9.33 -18.84
CA GLY A 5 8.85 -8.41 -17.90
C GLY A 5 7.90 -7.84 -16.84
N PHE A 6 8.38 -6.82 -16.12
CA PHE A 6 7.66 -6.25 -15.00
C PHE A 6 6.57 -5.26 -15.46
N ARG A 7 5.32 -5.75 -15.49
CA ARG A 7 4.13 -5.00 -15.95
C ARG A 7 3.10 -4.86 -14.84
N LEU A 8 3.47 -4.16 -13.78
CA LEU A 8 2.66 -4.02 -12.57
C LEU A 8 1.33 -3.33 -12.84
N SER A 9 1.32 -2.23 -13.60
CA SER A 9 0.11 -1.49 -13.98
C SER A 9 -0.92 -2.37 -14.67
N MET A 10 -0.51 -3.13 -15.69
CA MET A 10 -1.37 -4.06 -16.40
C MET A 10 -1.91 -5.17 -15.49
N SER A 11 -1.08 -5.71 -14.60
CA SER A 11 -1.51 -6.73 -13.65
C SER A 11 -2.55 -6.20 -12.66
N ARG A 12 -2.37 -4.98 -12.15
CA ARG A 12 -3.33 -4.30 -11.27
C ARG A 12 -4.64 -4.01 -12.00
N ASN A 13 -4.61 -3.48 -13.22
CA ASN A 13 -5.81 -3.21 -14.02
C ASN A 13 -6.60 -4.48 -14.29
N LYS A 14 -5.92 -5.57 -14.64
CA LYS A 14 -6.56 -6.88 -14.82
C LYS A 14 -7.23 -7.39 -13.55
N ALA A 15 -6.61 -7.22 -12.39
CA ALA A 15 -7.21 -7.58 -11.10
C ALA A 15 -8.42 -6.69 -10.77
N ILE A 16 -8.31 -5.38 -10.98
CA ILE A 16 -9.39 -4.41 -10.77
C ILE A 16 -10.59 -4.74 -11.67
N SER A 17 -10.37 -5.04 -12.94
CA SER A 17 -11.45 -5.37 -13.88
C SER A 17 -12.23 -6.61 -13.46
N LYS A 18 -11.53 -7.62 -12.93
CA LYS A 18 -12.13 -8.89 -12.47
C LYS A 18 -12.73 -8.83 -11.06
N SER A 19 -12.41 -7.80 -10.27
CA SER A 19 -12.98 -7.66 -8.94
C SER A 19 -14.47 -7.34 -9.02
N SER A 20 -15.28 -7.90 -8.10
CA SER A 20 -16.72 -7.60 -7.99
C SER A 20 -17.04 -6.53 -6.95
N GLY A 21 -16.09 -6.23 -6.05
CA GLY A 21 -16.29 -5.29 -4.95
C GLY A 21 -16.31 -3.83 -5.40
N GLU A 22 -17.08 -3.01 -4.70
CA GLU A 22 -17.14 -1.56 -4.91
C GLU A 22 -15.89 -0.83 -4.38
N TYR A 23 -15.16 -1.46 -3.48
CA TYR A 23 -13.97 -0.92 -2.85
C TYR A 23 -12.81 -1.89 -3.01
N VAL A 24 -11.69 -1.39 -3.50
CA VAL A 24 -10.51 -2.18 -3.88
C VAL A 24 -9.37 -1.82 -2.96
N ILE A 25 -8.71 -2.83 -2.38
CA ILE A 25 -7.46 -2.67 -1.62
C ILE A 25 -6.35 -3.29 -2.45
N ILE A 26 -5.32 -2.51 -2.71
CA ILE A 26 -4.13 -2.92 -3.47
C ILE A 26 -2.98 -3.11 -2.50
N ILE A 27 -2.36 -4.28 -2.56
CA ILE A 27 -1.21 -4.65 -1.76
C ILE A 27 -0.14 -5.29 -2.65
N ASP A 28 1.12 -5.21 -2.23
CA ASP A 28 2.19 -5.99 -2.85
C ASP A 28 2.27 -7.39 -2.20
N GLY A 29 2.83 -8.38 -2.91
CA GLY A 29 2.86 -9.77 -2.47
C GLY A 29 3.85 -10.07 -1.34
N ASP A 30 4.66 -9.10 -0.95
CA ASP A 30 5.69 -9.17 0.09
C ASP A 30 5.27 -8.51 1.41
N LEU A 31 3.97 -8.39 1.64
CA LEU A 31 3.40 -7.81 2.85
C LEU A 31 2.76 -8.87 3.75
N ILE A 32 3.03 -8.77 5.04
CA ILE A 32 2.26 -9.44 6.08
C ILE A 32 1.26 -8.44 6.65
N LEU A 33 -0.01 -8.80 6.60
CA LEU A 33 -1.10 -7.93 7.03
C LEU A 33 -1.44 -8.16 8.51
N GLU A 34 -1.65 -7.08 9.27
CA GLU A 34 -2.20 -7.19 10.62
C GLU A 34 -3.67 -7.62 10.53
N LYS A 35 -4.17 -8.38 11.51
CA LYS A 35 -5.50 -9.01 11.50
C LYS A 35 -6.67 -8.04 11.26
N HIS A 36 -6.54 -6.77 11.59
CA HIS A 36 -7.57 -5.75 11.38
C HIS A 36 -7.34 -4.92 10.09
N PHE A 37 -6.36 -5.29 9.28
CA PHE A 37 -5.96 -4.51 8.11
C PHE A 37 -7.12 -4.16 7.17
N ILE A 38 -7.90 -5.16 6.77
CA ILE A 38 -9.06 -4.96 5.87
C ILE A 38 -10.13 -4.12 6.57
N GLN A 39 -10.44 -4.43 7.83
CA GLN A 39 -11.41 -3.69 8.63
C GLN A 39 -11.03 -2.21 8.73
N ASP A 40 -9.76 -1.91 8.99
CA ASP A 40 -9.26 -0.54 9.10
C ASP A 40 -9.43 0.24 7.78
N HIS A 41 -9.18 -0.39 6.61
CA HIS A 41 -9.46 0.24 5.32
C HIS A 41 -10.94 0.53 5.14
N ILE A 42 -11.82 -0.43 5.46
CA ILE A 42 -13.27 -0.27 5.32
C ILE A 42 -13.82 0.79 6.27
N GLU A 43 -13.39 0.80 7.54
CA GLU A 43 -13.82 1.80 8.53
C GLU A 43 -13.34 3.23 8.16
N ASN A 44 -12.22 3.34 7.47
CA ASN A 44 -11.64 4.64 7.09
C ASN A 44 -11.97 5.09 5.67
N LYS A 45 -12.66 4.26 4.84
CA LYS A 45 -13.08 4.67 3.49
C LYS A 45 -13.93 5.92 3.53
N GLU A 46 -13.72 6.82 2.59
CA GLU A 46 -14.43 8.09 2.52
C GLU A 46 -14.55 8.54 1.06
N LYS A 47 -15.75 8.94 0.65
CA LYS A 47 -15.98 9.44 -0.72
C LYS A 47 -15.13 10.68 -0.99
N GLY A 48 -14.53 10.75 -2.16
CA GLY A 48 -13.62 11.83 -2.55
C GLY A 48 -12.19 11.65 -2.06
N TYR A 49 -11.86 10.50 -1.45
CA TYR A 49 -10.49 10.19 -1.02
C TYR A 49 -10.13 8.74 -1.32
N PHE A 50 -8.92 8.52 -1.81
CA PHE A 50 -8.27 7.23 -1.72
C PHE A 50 -7.44 7.13 -0.44
N ILE A 51 -7.25 5.93 0.06
CA ILE A 51 -6.43 5.69 1.26
C ILE A 51 -5.00 5.35 0.84
N GLN A 52 -4.05 5.97 1.54
CA GLN A 52 -2.65 5.57 1.60
C GLN A 52 -2.34 5.07 2.99
N GLY A 53 -2.07 3.77 3.11
CA GLY A 53 -1.60 3.17 4.35
C GLY A 53 -0.09 3.32 4.55
N SER A 54 0.38 2.82 5.68
CA SER A 54 1.78 2.81 6.07
C SER A 54 2.34 1.39 6.07
N ARG A 55 3.68 1.26 6.09
CA ARG A 55 4.34 -0.03 6.26
C ARG A 55 5.45 0.04 7.31
N VAL A 56 5.66 -1.05 8.00
CA VAL A 56 6.84 -1.36 8.79
C VAL A 56 7.81 -2.12 7.89
N ILE A 57 9.08 -1.79 7.91
CA ILE A 57 10.10 -2.50 7.10
C ILE A 57 10.88 -3.44 8.02
N MET A 58 10.94 -4.71 7.63
CA MET A 58 11.71 -5.73 8.33
C MET A 58 13.13 -5.83 7.79
N SER A 59 14.08 -6.14 8.67
CA SER A 59 15.44 -6.52 8.25
C SER A 59 15.46 -7.91 7.63
N SER A 60 16.51 -8.24 6.85
CA SER A 60 16.70 -9.57 6.27
C SER A 60 16.65 -10.68 7.33
N LYS A 61 17.36 -10.50 8.44
CA LYS A 61 17.36 -11.47 9.55
C LYS A 61 15.96 -11.69 10.13
N LYS A 62 15.19 -10.61 10.35
CA LYS A 62 13.83 -10.70 10.91
C LYS A 62 12.86 -11.35 9.93
N SER A 63 12.93 -10.99 8.66
CA SER A 63 12.12 -11.62 7.60
C SER A 63 12.36 -13.12 7.53
N LYS A 64 13.62 -13.55 7.57
CA LYS A 64 13.98 -14.98 7.53
C LYS A 64 13.36 -15.74 8.69
N VAL A 65 13.51 -15.26 9.92
CA VAL A 65 12.94 -15.89 11.13
C VAL A 65 11.40 -16.01 11.03
N ILE A 66 10.71 -14.97 10.55
CA ILE A 66 9.25 -14.99 10.39
C ILE A 66 8.83 -15.96 9.29
N MET A 67 9.55 -16.01 8.17
CA MET A 67 9.21 -16.91 7.06
C MET A 67 9.50 -18.39 7.36
N GLU A 68 10.48 -18.69 8.22
CA GLU A 68 10.81 -20.04 8.68
C GLU A 68 9.95 -20.49 9.86
N GLY A 69 9.31 -19.57 10.58
CA GLY A 69 8.46 -19.85 11.73
C GLY A 69 7.05 -20.32 11.34
N SER A 70 6.52 -21.29 12.08
CA SER A 70 5.13 -21.75 11.93
C SER A 70 4.08 -20.76 12.44
N GLU A 71 4.48 -19.78 13.22
CA GLU A 71 3.61 -18.72 13.76
C GLU A 71 4.16 -17.34 13.45
N ILE A 72 3.31 -16.48 12.87
CA ILE A 72 3.61 -15.06 12.70
C ILE A 72 3.26 -14.37 14.02
N ILE A 73 4.21 -14.35 14.95
CA ILE A 73 4.09 -13.54 16.17
C ILE A 73 4.38 -12.10 15.77
N PHE A 74 3.33 -11.29 15.68
CA PHE A 74 3.51 -9.83 15.59
C PHE A 74 4.03 -9.36 16.94
N PRO A 75 5.27 -8.89 17.00
CA PRO A 75 5.85 -8.53 18.27
C PRO A 75 5.10 -7.33 18.88
N ASN A 76 4.87 -7.38 20.18
CA ASN A 76 4.63 -6.19 21.00
C ASN A 76 5.88 -5.27 21.04
N ALA A 77 6.60 -5.23 19.96
CA ALA A 77 8.01 -5.03 19.86
C ALA A 77 8.36 -3.67 19.27
N PHE A 78 7.75 -2.59 19.76
CA PHE A 78 8.29 -1.25 19.50
C PHE A 78 9.80 -1.18 19.84
N PHE A 79 10.24 -1.91 20.84
CA PHE A 79 11.65 -1.98 21.28
C PHE A 79 12.47 -3.06 20.56
N GLU A 80 11.85 -3.98 19.84
CA GLU A 80 12.56 -5.06 19.17
C GLU A 80 13.44 -4.55 18.02
N LYS A 81 14.66 -5.12 17.90
CA LYS A 81 15.59 -4.81 16.80
C LYS A 81 15.09 -5.44 15.49
N GLY A 82 15.49 -4.87 14.35
CA GLY A 82 15.19 -5.42 13.03
C GLY A 82 13.94 -4.84 12.36
N PHE A 83 13.37 -3.79 12.90
CA PHE A 83 12.27 -3.04 12.27
C PHE A 83 12.61 -1.57 12.05
N LYS A 84 12.26 -1.03 10.88
CA LYS A 84 12.27 0.42 10.58
C LYS A 84 10.83 0.92 10.55
N ASN A 85 10.63 2.22 10.76
CA ASN A 85 9.31 2.87 10.82
C ASN A 85 8.41 2.31 11.95
N LYS A 86 8.96 2.05 13.11
CA LYS A 86 8.30 1.37 14.24
C LYS A 86 7.01 2.03 14.72
N PHE A 87 6.84 3.35 14.59
CA PHE A 87 5.56 4.02 14.86
C PHE A 87 4.40 3.49 14.03
N ASN A 88 4.67 2.87 12.88
CA ASN A 88 3.65 2.22 12.07
C ASN A 88 3.27 0.82 12.60
N MET A 89 3.87 0.34 13.69
CA MET A 89 3.47 -0.91 14.37
C MET A 89 2.35 -0.69 15.38
N ILE A 90 2.11 0.56 15.74
CA ILE A 90 1.11 0.91 16.76
C ILE A 90 -0.26 1.02 16.07
N ARG A 91 -1.21 0.20 16.51
CA ARG A 91 -2.62 0.34 16.12
C ARG A 91 -3.39 1.00 17.26
N ASN A 92 -4.01 2.16 16.98
CA ASN A 92 -4.82 2.88 17.93
C ASN A 92 -5.87 3.72 17.22
N LYS A 93 -7.16 3.37 17.38
CA LYS A 93 -8.28 4.05 16.69
C LYS A 93 -8.41 5.54 17.05
N PHE A 94 -8.12 5.92 18.27
CA PHE A 94 -8.19 7.31 18.71
C PHE A 94 -7.08 8.16 18.06
N PHE A 95 -5.85 7.69 18.14
CA PHE A 95 -4.72 8.38 17.48
C PHE A 95 -4.86 8.35 15.95
N SER A 96 -5.43 7.29 15.38
CA SER A 96 -5.69 7.26 13.94
C SER A 96 -6.59 8.42 13.50
N LYS A 97 -7.66 8.71 14.23
CA LYS A 97 -8.54 9.86 13.92
C LYS A 97 -7.81 11.20 13.97
N ILE A 98 -6.89 11.39 14.91
CA ILE A 98 -6.17 12.66 15.12
C ILE A 98 -5.04 12.82 14.08
N PHE A 99 -4.28 11.76 13.80
CA PHE A 99 -3.06 11.83 13.00
C PHE A 99 -3.22 11.44 11.52
N THR A 100 -4.40 10.97 11.11
CA THR A 100 -4.72 10.77 9.70
C THR A 100 -4.82 12.12 8.99
N LYS A 101 -4.11 12.26 7.88
CA LYS A 101 -4.03 13.51 7.12
C LYS A 101 -4.74 13.37 5.77
N LYS A 102 -5.40 14.43 5.36
CA LYS A 102 -6.02 14.55 4.04
C LYS A 102 -5.29 15.64 3.25
N ASP A 103 -4.81 15.31 2.09
CA ASP A 103 -4.13 16.26 1.19
C ASP A 103 -4.14 15.78 -0.27
N LYS A 104 -3.57 16.59 -1.18
CA LYS A 104 -3.33 16.28 -2.59
C LYS A 104 -1.82 16.32 -2.92
N ARG A 105 -0.96 15.91 -1.99
CA ARG A 105 0.49 15.90 -2.18
C ARG A 105 0.97 14.50 -2.52
N LEU A 106 1.92 14.41 -3.44
CA LEU A 106 2.56 13.14 -3.83
C LEU A 106 3.44 12.54 -2.74
N ASN A 107 3.85 13.33 -1.75
CA ASN A 107 4.72 12.85 -0.69
C ASN A 107 4.13 11.62 0.04
N GLY A 108 4.90 10.55 0.02
CA GLY A 108 4.57 9.29 0.70
C GLY A 108 3.56 8.41 -0.02
N ILE A 109 3.28 8.65 -1.30
CA ILE A 109 2.59 7.70 -2.16
C ILE A 109 3.44 6.44 -2.30
N ARG A 110 2.81 5.28 -2.15
CA ARG A 110 3.43 3.95 -2.27
C ARG A 110 2.38 2.93 -2.63
N GLY A 111 2.55 2.25 -3.74
CA GLY A 111 1.60 1.28 -4.29
C GLY A 111 1.29 0.08 -3.40
N CYS A 112 2.18 -0.21 -2.44
CA CYS A 112 2.10 -1.41 -1.62
C CYS A 112 0.95 -1.46 -0.60
N ASN A 113 0.31 -0.34 -0.28
CA ASN A 113 -0.79 -0.27 0.69
C ASN A 113 -1.69 0.90 0.35
N MET A 114 -2.59 0.70 -0.60
CA MET A 114 -3.55 1.71 -1.06
C MET A 114 -4.95 1.12 -1.18
N SER A 115 -5.98 1.95 -1.02
CA SER A 115 -7.34 1.52 -1.32
C SER A 115 -8.20 2.63 -1.91
N PHE A 116 -9.18 2.23 -2.73
CA PHE A 116 -9.93 3.11 -3.59
C PHE A 116 -11.39 2.67 -3.71
N PHE A 117 -12.29 3.59 -3.96
CA PHE A 117 -13.55 3.22 -4.59
C PHE A 117 -13.27 2.78 -6.03
N LYS A 118 -13.78 1.62 -6.42
CA LYS A 118 -13.56 1.07 -7.77
C LYS A 118 -13.98 2.04 -8.86
N LYS A 119 -15.09 2.76 -8.67
CA LYS A 119 -15.56 3.78 -9.61
C LYS A 119 -14.53 4.89 -9.86
N ASP A 120 -13.78 5.30 -8.83
CA ASP A 120 -12.77 6.36 -8.97
C ASP A 120 -11.59 5.89 -9.83
N LEU A 121 -11.17 4.61 -9.68
CA LEU A 121 -10.19 3.98 -10.56
C LEU A 121 -10.69 3.89 -12.01
N ILE A 122 -11.96 3.51 -12.22
CA ILE A 122 -12.55 3.44 -13.57
C ILE A 122 -12.61 4.84 -14.19
N THR A 123 -13.00 5.86 -13.44
CA THR A 123 -13.08 7.25 -13.93
C THR A 123 -11.74 7.77 -14.45
N VAL A 124 -10.63 7.37 -13.82
CA VAL A 124 -9.28 7.74 -14.28
C VAL A 124 -8.65 6.69 -15.21
N ASN A 125 -9.42 5.71 -15.70
CA ASN A 125 -8.96 4.66 -16.59
C ASN A 125 -7.87 3.74 -16.02
N GLY A 126 -7.89 3.48 -14.69
CA GLY A 126 -6.95 2.59 -14.02
C GLY A 126 -5.51 3.11 -14.00
N PHE A 127 -4.56 2.19 -13.84
CA PHE A 127 -3.13 2.48 -13.88
C PHE A 127 -2.61 2.64 -15.31
N GLU A 128 -1.63 3.51 -15.55
CA GLU A 128 -1.04 3.71 -16.87
C GLU A 128 -0.15 2.51 -17.28
N GLU A 129 -0.63 1.73 -18.24
CA GLU A 129 0.02 0.48 -18.69
C GLU A 129 1.28 0.71 -19.53
N LYS A 130 1.49 1.93 -20.04
CA LYS A 130 2.72 2.30 -20.75
C LYS A 130 3.92 2.41 -19.82
N ILE A 131 3.70 2.51 -18.50
CA ILE A 131 4.77 2.47 -17.51
C ILE A 131 5.24 1.03 -17.38
N ILE A 132 6.40 0.74 -18.00
CA ILE A 132 7.05 -0.56 -17.97
C ILE A 132 8.22 -0.48 -17.00
N GLY A 133 8.40 -1.53 -16.20
CA GLY A 133 9.42 -1.56 -15.16
C GLY A 133 8.88 -1.12 -13.81
N TRP A 134 9.80 -0.81 -12.89
CA TRP A 134 9.46 -0.49 -11.51
C TRP A 134 9.39 1.03 -11.29
N GLY A 135 8.32 1.49 -10.63
CA GLY A 135 8.18 2.84 -10.09
C GLY A 135 7.32 3.78 -10.94
N ARG A 136 6.92 4.88 -10.32
CA ARG A 136 6.09 5.98 -10.83
C ARG A 136 4.60 5.65 -11.10
N GLU A 137 4.19 4.40 -11.24
CA GLU A 137 2.80 4.02 -11.51
C GLU A 137 1.83 4.46 -10.39
N ASP A 138 2.29 4.42 -9.14
CA ASP A 138 1.53 4.84 -7.96
C ASP A 138 1.40 6.37 -7.86
N SER A 139 2.45 7.09 -8.19
CA SER A 139 2.46 8.55 -8.21
C SER A 139 1.66 9.09 -9.40
N GLU A 140 1.74 8.42 -10.53
CA GLU A 140 1.04 8.78 -11.77
C GLU A 140 -0.49 8.67 -11.58
N ILE A 141 -0.98 7.52 -11.08
CA ILE A 141 -2.42 7.39 -10.82
C ILE A 141 -2.90 8.38 -9.75
N ALA A 142 -2.08 8.67 -8.73
CA ALA A 142 -2.42 9.66 -7.72
C ALA A 142 -2.60 11.06 -8.32
N ILE A 143 -1.76 11.47 -9.28
CA ILE A 143 -1.90 12.75 -9.99
C ILE A 143 -3.26 12.80 -10.73
N ARG A 144 -3.60 11.74 -11.48
CA ARG A 144 -4.89 11.70 -12.20
C ARG A 144 -6.08 11.74 -11.24
N LEU A 145 -6.00 11.04 -10.11
CA LEU A 145 -7.03 11.11 -9.07
C LEU A 145 -7.13 12.53 -8.49
N PHE A 146 -6.01 13.20 -8.19
CA PHE A 146 -6.02 14.58 -7.68
C PHE A 146 -6.64 15.55 -8.69
N ASN A 147 -6.34 15.40 -9.98
CA ASN A 147 -6.92 16.21 -11.06
C ASN A 147 -8.44 15.97 -11.20
N ASN A 148 -8.92 14.78 -10.84
CA ASN A 148 -10.35 14.45 -10.80
C ASN A 148 -11.03 14.78 -9.46
N GLY A 149 -10.38 15.57 -8.61
CA GLY A 149 -10.95 16.00 -7.33
C GLY A 149 -10.80 15.01 -6.18
N ILE A 150 -10.27 13.80 -6.41
CA ILE A 150 -10.08 12.77 -5.40
C ILE A 150 -8.80 13.05 -4.61
N GLY A 151 -8.91 13.29 -3.31
CA GLY A 151 -7.77 13.53 -2.42
C GLY A 151 -7.15 12.24 -1.90
N LYS A 152 -6.02 12.38 -1.21
CA LYS A 152 -5.36 11.31 -0.46
C LYS A 152 -5.68 11.40 1.03
N LYS A 153 -6.10 10.29 1.62
CA LYS A 153 -6.25 10.12 3.07
C LYS A 153 -5.13 9.20 3.57
N LYS A 154 -4.10 9.81 4.16
CA LYS A 154 -2.93 9.07 4.67
C LYS A 154 -3.18 8.60 6.09
N LEU A 155 -3.40 7.29 6.24
CA LEU A 155 -3.64 6.68 7.54
C LEU A 155 -2.38 6.63 8.40
N LYS A 156 -2.58 6.83 9.70
CA LYS A 156 -1.63 6.60 10.77
C LYS A 156 -2.29 5.76 11.86
N PHE A 157 -1.53 4.92 12.53
CA PHE A 157 -2.01 4.04 13.62
C PHE A 157 -3.18 3.12 13.23
N SER A 158 -3.25 2.76 11.95
CA SER A 158 -4.32 1.96 11.36
C SER A 158 -3.83 1.34 10.05
N ALA A 159 -4.47 0.26 9.58
CA ALA A 159 -4.13 -0.48 8.37
C ALA A 159 -2.63 -0.89 8.33
N LEU A 160 -2.19 -1.57 9.38
CA LEU A 160 -0.78 -1.92 9.59
C LEU A 160 -0.34 -3.06 8.67
N THR A 161 0.84 -2.90 8.06
CA THR A 161 1.51 -3.93 7.28
C THR A 161 2.99 -4.03 7.63
N TYR A 162 3.54 -5.23 7.46
CA TYR A 162 4.95 -5.53 7.62
C TYR A 162 5.52 -5.97 6.29
N HIS A 163 6.53 -5.25 5.82
CA HIS A 163 7.16 -5.53 4.54
C HIS A 163 8.35 -6.47 4.74
N ILE A 164 8.27 -7.62 4.11
CA ILE A 164 9.33 -8.63 4.08
C ILE A 164 10.53 -8.05 3.34
N TYR A 165 11.74 -8.30 3.88
CA TYR A 165 12.96 -7.84 3.24
C TYR A 165 13.19 -8.58 1.92
N HIS A 166 13.46 -7.81 0.90
CA HIS A 166 14.06 -8.26 -0.36
C HIS A 166 15.09 -7.23 -0.83
N ASN A 167 15.96 -7.63 -1.75
CA ASN A 167 16.87 -6.68 -2.39
C ASN A 167 16.04 -5.65 -3.17
N GLU A 168 16.44 -4.38 -3.10
CA GLU A 168 15.76 -3.34 -3.87
C GLU A 168 15.98 -3.57 -5.37
N ASN A 169 14.93 -3.38 -6.16
CA ASN A 169 15.04 -3.38 -7.61
C ASN A 169 15.90 -2.21 -8.09
N ASP A 170 16.56 -2.44 -9.22
CA ASP A 170 17.36 -1.41 -9.88
C ASP A 170 16.48 -0.19 -10.22
N ARG A 171 16.92 0.99 -9.80
CA ARG A 171 16.27 2.27 -10.01
C ARG A 171 16.88 3.08 -11.16
N SER A 172 17.86 2.53 -11.87
CA SER A 172 18.58 3.23 -12.93
C SER A 172 17.71 3.68 -14.12
N LYS A 173 16.48 3.13 -14.21
CA LYS A 173 15.51 3.49 -15.27
C LYS A 173 14.44 4.49 -14.82
N LEU A 174 14.63 5.16 -13.68
CA LEU A 174 13.66 6.14 -13.14
C LEU A 174 13.95 7.59 -13.57
N ASP A 175 15.00 7.83 -14.36
CA ASP A 175 15.39 9.15 -14.88
C ASP A 175 14.60 9.51 -16.14
#